data_ed497c46c7ea04057999d369cf42c899
#
_entry.id   ed497c46c7ea04057999d369cf42c899
#
_cell.length_a   1.000
_cell.length_b   1.000
_cell.length_c   1.000
_cell.angle_alpha   90.00
_cell.angle_beta   90.00
_cell.angle_gamma   90.00
#
_symmetry.space_group_name_H-M   'P 1'
#
loop_
_entity.id
_entity.type
_entity.pdbx_description
1 polymer ?
#
loop_
_entity_poly.entity_id
_entity_poly.type
_entity_poly.pdbx_seq_one_letter_code
_entity_poly.pdbx_strand_id
1 'polypeptide(L)'
;MKPLAVVALLLVAAPAARDRMPPRTAWGDPDLQGTYTNNNEYATPLERPAEFAGKRASDLTAAEIADVRRVAQQRMVNALPGGRVRGPDDWWLQNLDLSKRSRVWSIVDPPDGKIPPLTPAGAVRASARVRSSFAGGPFDGPEDLNFLERCITRSVPGAMVPVMYSNNYEILQTPGLVAITYEILHETRLIPLDGRPHVGAKIRQHLGDARGHFEGATLVVETTNFKQASAYRNADASTLRVVERFTRRSPDLIEWSATLIDPSTWTSPWTFAMDLNRDPGGLLFYECHENNYGMLNILKGARAEEWQNSGITGSKN
;
A
#
# COMPACT_ATOMS: atom_id res chain seq x y z
N MET A 1 -51.06 38.37 -39.10
CA MET A 1 -50.83 36.94 -38.85
C MET A 1 -49.30 36.74 -38.75
N LYS A 2 -48.77 36.44 -37.58
CA LYS A 2 -47.34 36.17 -37.37
C LYS A 2 -47.16 34.61 -37.26
N PRO A 3 -46.22 33.99 -37.93
CA PRO A 3 -45.97 32.58 -37.80
C PRO A 3 -45.30 32.27 -36.45
N LEU A 4 -45.83 31.27 -35.72
CA LEU A 4 -45.18 30.64 -34.57
C LEU A 4 -44.09 29.71 -35.12
N ALA A 5 -42.85 29.95 -34.74
CA ALA A 5 -41.75 29.00 -34.93
C ALA A 5 -41.78 27.95 -33.81
N VAL A 6 -42.04 26.70 -34.13
CA VAL A 6 -41.92 25.57 -33.25
C VAL A 6 -40.43 25.15 -33.21
N VAL A 7 -39.75 25.39 -32.10
CA VAL A 7 -38.39 24.87 -31.88
C VAL A 7 -38.51 23.44 -31.33
N ALA A 8 -38.17 22.46 -32.18
CA ALA A 8 -38.08 21.07 -31.76
C ALA A 8 -36.75 20.88 -30.97
N LEU A 9 -36.84 20.65 -29.66
CA LEU A 9 -35.71 20.27 -28.80
C LEU A 9 -35.39 18.78 -29.09
N LEU A 10 -34.33 18.54 -29.86
CA LEU A 10 -33.73 17.21 -29.98
C LEU A 10 -33.01 16.85 -28.68
N LEU A 11 -33.64 16.03 -27.84
CA LEU A 11 -33.00 15.34 -26.74
C LEU A 11 -32.03 14.31 -27.32
N VAL A 12 -30.74 14.67 -27.36
CA VAL A 12 -29.66 13.69 -27.61
C VAL A 12 -29.53 12.87 -26.31
N ALA A 13 -30.11 11.67 -26.31
CA ALA A 13 -29.85 10.69 -25.26
C ALA A 13 -28.36 10.34 -25.30
N ALA A 14 -27.64 10.70 -24.25
CA ALA A 14 -26.29 10.20 -24.05
C ALA A 14 -26.33 8.66 -24.03
N PRO A 15 -25.43 7.97 -24.78
CA PRO A 15 -25.39 6.52 -24.73
C PRO A 15 -25.09 6.10 -23.30
N ALA A 16 -26.01 5.31 -22.70
CA ALA A 16 -25.77 4.65 -21.44
C ALA A 16 -24.44 3.91 -21.55
N ALA A 17 -23.55 4.12 -20.59
CA ALA A 17 -22.31 3.37 -20.51
C ALA A 17 -22.67 1.89 -20.53
N ARG A 18 -22.52 1.23 -21.68
CA ARG A 18 -22.64 -0.22 -21.75
C ARG A 18 -21.65 -0.77 -20.76
N ASP A 19 -22.10 -1.57 -19.81
CA ASP A 19 -21.27 -2.43 -18.98
C ASP A 19 -20.41 -3.27 -19.94
N ARG A 20 -19.24 -2.74 -20.29
CA ARG A 20 -18.26 -3.52 -21.05
C ARG A 20 -17.72 -4.54 -20.07
N MET A 21 -18.07 -5.80 -20.30
CA MET A 21 -17.41 -6.89 -19.58
C MET A 21 -15.89 -6.61 -19.57
N PRO A 22 -15.21 -6.77 -18.42
CA PRO A 22 -13.78 -6.55 -18.37
C PRO A 22 -13.08 -7.41 -19.43
N PRO A 23 -12.00 -6.92 -20.03
CA PRO A 23 -11.24 -7.70 -21.01
C PRO A 23 -10.84 -9.04 -20.41
N ARG A 24 -10.76 -10.06 -21.27
CA ARG A 24 -10.35 -11.40 -20.87
C ARG A 24 -9.03 -11.76 -21.56
N THR A 25 -8.23 -12.55 -20.87
CA THR A 25 -7.05 -13.20 -21.45
C THR A 25 -7.45 -14.20 -22.54
N ALA A 26 -6.48 -14.64 -23.33
CA ALA A 26 -6.71 -15.63 -24.39
C ALA A 26 -7.26 -16.98 -23.86
N TRP A 27 -7.03 -17.29 -22.58
CA TRP A 27 -7.53 -18.51 -21.90
C TRP A 27 -8.79 -18.28 -21.06
N GLY A 28 -9.37 -17.07 -21.13
CA GLY A 28 -10.73 -16.78 -20.61
C GLY A 28 -10.81 -16.14 -19.22
N ASP A 29 -9.71 -16.02 -18.49
CA ASP A 29 -9.68 -15.33 -17.20
C ASP A 29 -9.89 -13.80 -17.37
N PRO A 30 -10.43 -13.08 -16.38
CA PRO A 30 -10.39 -11.62 -16.37
C PRO A 30 -8.94 -11.12 -16.54
N ASP A 31 -8.72 -10.22 -17.47
CA ASP A 31 -7.38 -9.70 -17.76
C ASP A 31 -7.05 -8.55 -16.81
N LEU A 32 -6.11 -8.78 -15.91
CA LEU A 32 -5.55 -7.78 -14.98
C LEU A 32 -4.14 -7.33 -15.39
N GLN A 33 -3.60 -7.84 -16.50
CA GLN A 33 -2.22 -7.61 -16.91
C GLN A 33 -1.92 -6.13 -17.14
N GLY A 34 -0.71 -5.75 -16.83
CA GLY A 34 -0.18 -4.42 -17.06
C GLY A 34 0.59 -3.86 -15.89
N THR A 35 1.10 -2.66 -16.08
CA THR A 35 1.76 -1.89 -15.02
C THR A 35 0.79 -0.88 -14.43
N TYR A 36 0.81 -0.75 -13.13
CA TYR A 36 -0.09 0.09 -12.35
C TYR A 36 0.68 0.84 -11.27
N THR A 37 0.11 1.96 -10.83
CA THR A 37 0.65 2.76 -9.73
C THR A 37 -0.45 3.19 -8.76
N ASN A 38 -0.12 3.34 -7.48
CA ASN A 38 -0.95 4.02 -6.50
C ASN A 38 -0.25 5.23 -5.87
N ASN A 39 0.67 5.85 -6.59
CA ASN A 39 1.38 7.06 -6.13
C ASN A 39 0.44 8.13 -5.58
N ASN A 40 -0.74 8.32 -6.20
CA ASN A 40 -1.72 9.31 -5.76
C ASN A 40 -2.31 9.02 -4.36
N GLU A 41 -2.22 7.79 -3.89
CA GLU A 41 -2.70 7.37 -2.56
C GLU A 41 -1.65 7.59 -1.46
N TYR A 42 -0.44 8.04 -1.80
CA TYR A 42 0.58 8.35 -0.80
C TYR A 42 0.05 9.33 0.24
N ALA A 43 0.33 9.04 1.51
CA ALA A 43 -0.13 9.81 2.66
C ALA A 43 -1.68 9.93 2.77
N THR A 44 -2.47 9.12 2.05
CA THR A 44 -3.89 8.94 2.38
C THR A 44 -3.98 8.35 3.78
N PRO A 45 -4.70 8.99 4.73
CA PRO A 45 -4.84 8.45 6.07
C PRO A 45 -5.39 7.02 6.02
N LEU A 46 -4.78 6.09 6.77
CA LEU A 46 -5.32 4.73 6.87
C LEU A 46 -6.69 4.77 7.54
N GLU A 47 -6.78 5.42 8.69
CA GLU A 47 -8.01 5.56 9.45
C GLU A 47 -8.75 6.86 9.12
N ARG A 48 -10.06 6.85 9.35
CA ARG A 48 -10.90 8.05 9.24
C ARG A 48 -10.36 9.15 10.17
N PRO A 49 -10.03 10.35 9.64
CA PRO A 49 -9.61 11.49 10.43
C PRO A 49 -10.70 11.93 11.43
N ALA A 50 -10.28 12.52 12.55
CA ALA A 50 -11.17 12.91 13.63
C ALA A 50 -12.23 13.96 13.20
N GLU A 51 -11.86 14.85 12.28
CA GLU A 51 -12.76 15.86 11.71
C GLU A 51 -13.96 15.26 10.96
N PHE A 52 -13.86 13.97 10.57
CA PHE A 52 -14.95 13.22 9.92
C PHE A 52 -15.63 12.22 10.85
N ALA A 53 -15.46 12.36 12.17
CA ALA A 53 -16.13 11.48 13.12
C ALA A 53 -17.66 11.47 12.87
N GLY A 54 -18.24 10.25 12.82
CA GLY A 54 -19.66 10.06 12.54
C GLY A 54 -20.07 10.11 11.06
N LYS A 55 -19.19 10.52 10.13
CA LYS A 55 -19.46 10.51 8.68
C LYS A 55 -18.91 9.23 8.03
N ARG A 56 -19.61 8.70 7.03
CA ARG A 56 -19.06 7.72 6.10
C ARG A 56 -18.42 8.45 4.93
N ALA A 57 -17.51 7.79 4.20
CA ALA A 57 -16.91 8.38 3.01
C ALA A 57 -17.95 8.79 1.95
N SER A 58 -19.05 8.01 1.84
CA SER A 58 -20.17 8.32 0.95
C SER A 58 -20.98 9.56 1.35
N ASP A 59 -20.87 10.02 2.57
CA ASP A 59 -21.64 11.16 3.11
C ASP A 59 -20.90 12.48 2.88
N LEU A 60 -19.65 12.41 2.39
CA LEU A 60 -18.83 13.60 2.11
C LEU A 60 -19.24 14.24 0.79
N THR A 61 -19.40 15.55 0.81
CA THR A 61 -19.63 16.35 -0.39
C THR A 61 -18.35 16.44 -1.24
N ALA A 62 -18.51 16.69 -2.53
CA ALA A 62 -17.38 16.94 -3.42
C ALA A 62 -16.47 18.09 -2.95
N ALA A 63 -17.04 19.13 -2.32
CA ALA A 63 -16.31 20.26 -1.76
C ALA A 63 -15.44 19.84 -0.56
N GLU A 64 -15.98 19.02 0.36
CA GLU A 64 -15.22 18.49 1.51
C GLU A 64 -14.08 17.60 1.04
N ILE A 65 -14.33 16.73 0.05
CA ILE A 65 -13.29 15.86 -0.53
C ILE A 65 -12.19 16.71 -1.19
N ALA A 66 -12.56 17.72 -1.97
CA ALA A 66 -11.60 18.62 -2.62
C ALA A 66 -10.76 19.40 -1.59
N ASP A 67 -11.37 19.86 -0.49
CA ASP A 67 -10.66 20.56 0.57
C ASP A 67 -9.65 19.65 1.28
N VAL A 68 -10.03 18.43 1.63
CA VAL A 68 -9.12 17.44 2.24
C VAL A 68 -7.91 17.17 1.35
N ARG A 69 -8.14 16.97 0.05
CA ARG A 69 -7.07 16.77 -0.92
C ARG A 69 -6.14 17.97 -1.01
N ARG A 70 -6.70 19.17 -1.08
CA ARG A 70 -5.94 20.44 -1.10
C ARG A 70 -5.11 20.61 0.17
N VAL A 71 -5.69 20.37 1.35
CA VAL A 71 -4.98 20.45 2.64
C VAL A 71 -3.85 19.42 2.71
N ALA A 72 -4.08 18.19 2.24
CA ALA A 72 -3.07 17.17 2.21
C ALA A 72 -1.89 17.56 1.30
N GLN A 73 -2.17 18.04 0.09
CA GLN A 73 -1.14 18.55 -0.83
C GLN A 73 -0.35 19.70 -0.20
N GLN A 74 -1.03 20.67 0.44
CA GLN A 74 -0.38 21.80 1.09
C GLN A 74 0.51 21.37 2.27
N ARG A 75 0.03 20.42 3.10
CA ARG A 75 0.83 19.87 4.21
C ARG A 75 2.09 19.19 3.70
N MET A 76 2.01 18.44 2.61
CA MET A 76 3.16 17.78 2.01
C MET A 76 4.18 18.80 1.49
N VAL A 77 3.74 19.82 0.77
CA VAL A 77 4.62 20.91 0.29
C VAL A 77 5.27 21.63 1.45
N ASN A 78 4.54 21.90 2.53
CA ASN A 78 5.06 22.60 3.71
C ASN A 78 6.01 21.72 4.55
N ALA A 79 5.89 20.40 4.47
CA ALA A 79 6.79 19.48 5.15
C ALA A 79 8.20 19.45 4.53
N LEU A 80 8.34 19.95 3.29
CA LEU A 80 9.64 20.07 2.65
C LEU A 80 10.47 21.15 3.36
N PRO A 81 11.72 20.87 3.77
CA PRO A 81 12.57 21.82 4.48
C PRO A 81 12.72 23.14 3.69
N GLY A 82 12.20 24.23 4.22
CA GLY A 82 12.25 25.57 3.60
C GLY A 82 11.38 25.73 2.36
N GLY A 83 10.37 24.84 2.16
CA GLY A 83 9.44 24.91 1.02
C GLY A 83 10.10 24.75 -0.34
N ARG A 84 11.34 24.26 -0.39
CA ARG A 84 12.13 24.07 -1.62
C ARG A 84 12.67 22.65 -1.72
N VAL A 85 12.66 22.13 -2.92
CA VAL A 85 13.38 20.89 -3.25
C VAL A 85 14.87 21.07 -2.96
N ARG A 86 15.40 20.22 -2.10
CA ARG A 86 16.81 20.24 -1.72
C ARG A 86 17.61 19.02 -2.17
N GLY A 87 16.92 18.00 -2.67
CA GLY A 87 17.58 16.77 -3.08
C GLY A 87 16.67 15.85 -3.91
N PRO A 88 17.17 14.66 -4.26
CA PRO A 88 16.40 13.68 -5.01
C PRO A 88 15.08 13.27 -4.34
N ASP A 89 15.06 13.18 -3.00
CA ASP A 89 13.88 12.78 -2.23
C ASP A 89 12.75 13.82 -2.35
N ASP A 90 13.10 15.10 -2.40
CA ASP A 90 12.13 16.18 -2.57
C ASP A 90 11.51 16.18 -3.97
N TRP A 91 12.27 15.76 -4.99
CA TRP A 91 11.76 15.64 -6.35
C TRP A 91 10.62 14.63 -6.46
N TRP A 92 10.70 13.50 -5.75
CA TRP A 92 9.63 12.51 -5.70
C TRP A 92 8.34 13.09 -5.14
N LEU A 93 8.43 13.85 -4.05
CA LEU A 93 7.28 14.48 -3.41
C LEU A 93 6.60 15.53 -4.32
N GLN A 94 7.36 16.23 -5.14
CA GLN A 94 6.81 17.22 -6.09
C GLN A 94 6.02 16.58 -7.23
N ASN A 95 6.33 15.33 -7.57
CA ASN A 95 5.63 14.60 -8.63
C ASN A 95 4.38 13.86 -8.13
N LEU A 96 4.07 13.94 -6.84
CA LEU A 96 2.86 13.35 -6.29
C LEU A 96 1.68 14.31 -6.42
N ASP A 97 0.66 13.87 -7.14
CA ASP A 97 -0.60 14.64 -7.28
C ASP A 97 -1.67 14.08 -6.33
N LEU A 98 -1.62 14.54 -5.08
CA LEU A 98 -2.59 14.11 -4.06
C LEU A 98 -4.01 14.60 -4.33
N SER A 99 -4.21 15.49 -5.30
CA SER A 99 -5.55 15.89 -5.75
C SER A 99 -6.31 14.76 -6.43
N LYS A 100 -5.57 13.77 -6.94
CA LYS A 100 -6.12 12.58 -7.64
C LYS A 100 -6.36 11.38 -6.72
N ARG A 101 -6.23 11.54 -5.40
CA ARG A 101 -6.57 10.47 -4.47
C ARG A 101 -7.98 9.94 -4.70
N SER A 102 -8.13 8.63 -4.70
CA SER A 102 -9.44 8.00 -4.84
C SER A 102 -10.25 8.15 -3.54
N ARG A 103 -9.57 8.13 -2.40
CA ARG A 103 -10.19 8.06 -1.07
C ARG A 103 -9.70 9.17 -0.13
N VAL A 104 -10.52 9.52 0.84
CA VAL A 104 -10.18 10.47 1.92
C VAL A 104 -9.48 9.75 3.07
N TRP A 105 -9.81 8.46 3.28
CA TRP A 105 -9.12 7.50 4.13
C TRP A 105 -9.26 6.10 3.54
N SER A 106 -8.41 5.16 3.92
CA SER A 106 -8.29 3.87 3.24
C SER A 106 -9.17 2.78 3.84
N ILE A 107 -9.47 2.80 5.17
CA ILE A 107 -10.30 1.76 5.80
C ILE A 107 -11.74 1.91 5.33
N VAL A 108 -12.27 0.83 4.75
CA VAL A 108 -13.63 0.72 4.22
C VAL A 108 -14.52 -0.17 5.07
N ASP A 109 -13.94 -1.04 5.87
CA ASP A 109 -14.60 -1.90 6.84
C ASP A 109 -13.68 -2.09 8.06
N PRO A 110 -14.19 -1.86 9.29
CA PRO A 110 -15.56 -1.49 9.67
C PRO A 110 -15.97 -0.08 9.20
N PRO A 111 -17.30 0.20 9.17
CA PRO A 111 -17.84 1.46 8.62
C PRO A 111 -17.43 2.73 9.37
N ASP A 112 -16.95 2.59 10.62
CA ASP A 112 -16.40 3.71 11.38
C ASP A 112 -15.03 4.16 10.85
N GLY A 113 -14.44 3.43 9.90
CA GLY A 113 -13.15 3.74 9.29
C GLY A 113 -11.97 3.64 10.25
N LYS A 114 -12.07 2.81 11.28
CA LYS A 114 -11.03 2.61 12.29
C LYS A 114 -10.52 1.18 12.31
N ILE A 115 -9.25 1.03 12.69
CA ILE A 115 -8.72 -0.30 13.00
C ILE A 115 -9.43 -0.80 14.29
N PRO A 116 -9.96 -2.03 14.28
CA PRO A 116 -10.58 -2.61 15.48
C PRO A 116 -9.63 -2.63 16.67
N PRO A 117 -10.14 -2.56 17.90
CA PRO A 117 -9.33 -2.63 19.09
C PRO A 117 -8.44 -3.86 19.12
N LEU A 118 -7.25 -3.71 19.70
CA LEU A 118 -6.34 -4.82 19.94
C LEU A 118 -6.88 -5.75 21.01
N THR A 119 -6.68 -7.05 20.84
CA THR A 119 -6.80 -8.01 21.94
C THR A 119 -5.68 -7.79 22.96
N PRO A 120 -5.76 -8.35 24.18
CA PRO A 120 -4.66 -8.29 25.13
C PRO A 120 -3.33 -8.81 24.55
N ALA A 121 -3.37 -9.92 23.81
CA ALA A 121 -2.19 -10.49 23.16
C ALA A 121 -1.67 -9.57 22.04
N GLY A 122 -2.57 -8.94 21.26
CA GLY A 122 -2.23 -7.94 20.25
C GLY A 122 -1.57 -6.70 20.85
N ALA A 123 -2.06 -6.22 22.00
CA ALA A 123 -1.47 -5.08 22.71
C ALA A 123 -0.05 -5.38 23.21
N VAL A 124 0.21 -6.58 23.70
CA VAL A 124 1.56 -7.03 24.08
C VAL A 124 2.50 -7.01 22.86
N ARG A 125 2.06 -7.54 21.70
CA ARG A 125 2.89 -7.48 20.48
C ARG A 125 3.11 -6.06 19.97
N ALA A 126 2.09 -5.21 20.04
CA ALA A 126 2.18 -3.80 19.61
C ALA A 126 3.10 -2.97 20.52
N SER A 127 3.26 -3.35 21.79
CA SER A 127 4.20 -2.68 22.71
C SER A 127 5.66 -3.07 22.46
N ALA A 128 5.92 -4.08 21.63
CA ALA A 128 7.29 -4.44 21.26
C ALA A 128 7.97 -3.26 20.56
N ARG A 129 9.28 -3.12 20.82
CA ARG A 129 10.08 -2.05 20.21
C ARG A 129 9.92 -2.02 18.69
N VAL A 130 9.60 -0.84 18.15
CA VAL A 130 9.64 -0.61 16.73
C VAL A 130 11.10 -0.55 16.28
N ARG A 131 11.47 -1.42 15.36
CA ARG A 131 12.81 -1.44 14.75
C ARG A 131 12.78 -0.56 13.51
N SER A 132 13.43 0.60 13.59
CA SER A 132 13.51 1.56 12.49
C SER A 132 14.45 2.70 12.84
N SER A 133 15.11 3.28 11.86
CA SER A 133 15.92 4.50 12.01
C SER A 133 15.09 5.67 12.58
N PHE A 134 13.80 5.72 12.28
CA PHE A 134 12.89 6.75 12.81
C PHE A 134 12.48 6.52 14.27
N ALA A 135 12.76 5.36 14.85
CA ALA A 135 12.42 5.04 16.24
C ALA A 135 13.49 5.48 17.26
N GLY A 136 14.62 6.04 16.81
CA GLY A 136 15.61 6.64 17.70
C GLY A 136 16.55 5.67 18.44
N GLY A 137 16.84 4.50 17.88
CA GLY A 137 17.83 3.56 18.43
C GLY A 137 17.41 2.83 19.73
N PRO A 138 18.32 2.13 20.42
CA PRO A 138 19.71 1.93 20.04
C PRO A 138 19.88 1.18 18.72
N PHE A 139 21.02 1.35 18.03
CA PHE A 139 21.35 0.68 16.77
C PHE A 139 22.62 -0.18 16.96
N ASP A 140 22.47 -1.29 17.70
CA ASP A 140 23.58 -2.20 18.00
C ASP A 140 23.98 -3.02 16.78
N GLY A 141 23.02 -3.33 15.92
CA GLY A 141 23.24 -4.09 14.70
C GLY A 141 22.17 -3.81 13.62
N PRO A 142 22.34 -4.40 12.43
CA PRO A 142 21.36 -4.27 11.35
C PRO A 142 19.95 -4.69 11.75
N GLU A 143 19.80 -5.63 12.71
CA GLU A 143 18.53 -6.15 13.20
C GLU A 143 17.68 -5.09 13.91
N ASP A 144 18.27 -3.97 14.30
CA ASP A 144 17.57 -2.84 14.89
C ASP A 144 16.90 -1.93 13.84
N LEU A 145 17.13 -2.19 12.57
CA LEU A 145 16.46 -1.56 11.44
C LEU A 145 15.34 -2.45 10.90
N ASN A 146 14.32 -1.84 10.31
CA ASN A 146 13.22 -2.60 9.72
C ASN A 146 13.63 -3.29 8.40
N PHE A 147 12.77 -4.16 7.89
CA PHE A 147 13.08 -4.95 6.70
C PHE A 147 13.18 -4.12 5.41
N LEU A 148 12.44 -3.00 5.30
CA LEU A 148 12.59 -2.08 4.17
C LEU A 148 13.97 -1.41 4.20
N GLU A 149 14.38 -0.88 5.36
CA GLU A 149 15.71 -0.24 5.53
C GLU A 149 16.87 -1.22 5.30
N ARG A 150 16.62 -2.51 5.53
CA ARG A 150 17.57 -3.61 5.28
C ARG A 150 17.45 -4.21 3.88
N CYS A 151 16.64 -3.66 3.01
CA CYS A 151 16.41 -4.17 1.65
C CYS A 151 15.92 -5.62 1.59
N ILE A 152 15.09 -6.07 2.55
CA ILE A 152 14.63 -7.46 2.64
C ILE A 152 13.23 -7.62 2.06
N THR A 153 12.24 -6.90 2.61
CA THR A 153 10.85 -7.01 2.19
C THR A 153 9.98 -5.92 2.80
N ARG A 154 8.83 -5.67 2.19
CA ARG A 154 7.71 -4.95 2.82
C ARG A 154 6.55 -5.86 3.18
N SER A 155 6.66 -7.15 2.87
CA SER A 155 5.63 -8.16 3.11
C SER A 155 4.29 -7.84 2.43
N VAL A 156 3.27 -8.64 2.70
CA VAL A 156 1.90 -8.46 2.20
C VAL A 156 0.99 -8.10 3.39
N PRO A 157 0.12 -7.11 3.25
CA PRO A 157 -0.15 -6.24 2.11
C PRO A 157 0.79 -5.02 2.03
N GLY A 158 1.78 -4.90 2.91
CA GLY A 158 2.65 -3.74 3.05
C GLY A 158 3.37 -3.32 1.76
N ALA A 159 3.72 -4.29 0.90
CA ALA A 159 4.36 -4.01 -0.39
C ALA A 159 3.49 -3.16 -1.33
N MET A 160 2.17 -3.19 -1.17
CA MET A 160 1.23 -2.41 -1.97
C MET A 160 0.67 -1.16 -1.25
N VAL A 161 1.07 -0.91 0.00
CA VAL A 161 0.77 0.36 0.67
C VAL A 161 1.79 1.41 0.21
N PRO A 162 1.35 2.55 -0.36
CA PRO A 162 2.27 3.50 -0.98
C PRO A 162 3.23 4.13 0.03
N VAL A 163 4.44 4.33 -0.42
CA VAL A 163 5.49 5.09 0.26
C VAL A 163 5.89 6.29 -0.59
N MET A 164 6.97 6.96 -0.24
CA MET A 164 7.41 8.18 -0.90
C MET A 164 7.73 7.98 -2.40
N TYR A 165 8.16 6.77 -2.81
CA TYR A 165 8.57 6.44 -4.18
C TYR A 165 8.41 4.95 -4.46
N SER A 166 8.58 4.54 -5.72
CA SER A 166 8.55 3.14 -6.18
C SER A 166 7.24 2.42 -5.83
N ASN A 167 6.12 3.07 -6.13
CA ASN A 167 4.79 2.52 -5.90
C ASN A 167 4.16 1.97 -7.20
N ASN A 168 4.99 1.41 -8.08
CA ASN A 168 4.53 0.76 -9.30
C ASN A 168 4.51 -0.75 -9.13
N TYR A 169 3.61 -1.38 -9.84
CA TYR A 169 3.32 -2.82 -9.77
C TYR A 169 3.12 -3.37 -11.17
N GLU A 170 3.78 -4.46 -11.49
CA GLU A 170 3.50 -5.21 -12.71
C GLU A 170 2.71 -6.47 -12.39
N ILE A 171 1.57 -6.63 -13.05
CA ILE A 171 0.73 -7.82 -12.96
C ILE A 171 0.86 -8.59 -14.27
N LEU A 172 1.35 -9.82 -14.18
CA LEU A 172 1.45 -10.78 -15.28
C LEU A 172 0.55 -11.96 -15.00
N GLN A 173 -0.03 -12.52 -16.05
CA GLN A 173 -0.89 -13.69 -15.97
C GLN A 173 -0.45 -14.75 -16.98
N THR A 174 -0.50 -15.99 -16.54
CA THR A 174 -0.44 -17.18 -17.39
C THR A 174 -1.58 -18.11 -16.99
N PRO A 175 -1.92 -19.15 -17.79
CA PRO A 175 -2.87 -20.16 -17.36
C PRO A 175 -2.49 -20.73 -15.98
N GLY A 176 -3.37 -20.56 -15.00
CA GLY A 176 -3.20 -21.08 -13.65
C GLY A 176 -2.24 -20.33 -12.72
N LEU A 177 -1.71 -19.16 -13.13
CA LEU A 177 -0.77 -18.39 -12.30
C LEU A 177 -0.92 -16.88 -12.55
N VAL A 178 -0.88 -16.12 -11.46
CA VAL A 178 -0.67 -14.67 -11.50
C VAL A 178 0.66 -14.34 -10.81
N ALA A 179 1.45 -13.45 -11.40
CA ALA A 179 2.65 -12.88 -10.78
C ALA A 179 2.43 -11.39 -10.56
N ILE A 180 2.79 -10.89 -9.36
CA ILE A 180 2.79 -9.46 -9.05
C ILE A 180 4.20 -9.08 -8.64
N THR A 181 4.85 -8.25 -9.47
CA THR A 181 6.16 -7.67 -9.18
C THR A 181 5.98 -6.28 -8.60
N TYR A 182 6.62 -6.03 -7.49
CA TYR A 182 6.66 -4.72 -6.82
C TYR A 182 7.93 -3.99 -7.27
N GLU A 183 7.82 -2.74 -7.71
CA GLU A 183 8.98 -1.92 -8.05
C GLU A 183 9.92 -1.78 -6.84
N ILE A 184 9.34 -1.45 -5.68
CA ILE A 184 10.10 -1.39 -4.44
C ILE A 184 10.65 -2.76 -4.06
N LEU A 185 11.97 -2.85 -3.87
CA LEU A 185 12.71 -4.07 -3.55
C LEU A 185 12.70 -5.16 -4.64
N HIS A 186 12.06 -4.95 -5.78
CA HIS A 186 11.94 -5.91 -6.89
C HIS A 186 11.47 -7.30 -6.46
N GLU A 187 10.64 -7.38 -5.40
CA GLU A 187 10.05 -8.65 -4.98
C GLU A 187 8.94 -9.07 -5.95
N THR A 188 8.93 -10.34 -6.32
CA THR A 188 7.84 -10.92 -7.12
C THR A 188 7.08 -11.95 -6.31
N ARG A 189 5.77 -11.80 -6.23
CA ARG A 189 4.86 -12.76 -5.61
C ARG A 189 4.19 -13.62 -6.67
N LEU A 190 4.27 -14.93 -6.52
CA LEU A 190 3.58 -15.91 -7.37
C LEU A 190 2.29 -16.36 -6.67
N ILE A 191 1.18 -16.35 -7.40
CA ILE A 191 -0.16 -16.67 -6.93
C ILE A 191 -0.72 -17.80 -7.79
N PRO A 192 -0.58 -19.07 -7.37
CA PRO A 192 -1.22 -20.20 -8.04
C PRO A 192 -2.75 -20.09 -8.01
N LEU A 193 -3.39 -20.40 -9.15
CA LEU A 193 -4.85 -20.40 -9.33
C LEU A 193 -5.42 -21.82 -9.48
N ASP A 194 -4.62 -22.83 -9.29
CA ASP A 194 -4.95 -24.24 -9.55
C ASP A 194 -5.70 -24.95 -8.41
N GLY A 195 -6.11 -24.19 -7.38
CA GLY A 195 -6.88 -24.72 -6.25
C GLY A 195 -6.08 -25.61 -5.28
N ARG A 196 -4.74 -25.69 -5.43
CA ARG A 196 -3.90 -26.43 -4.47
C ARG A 196 -4.00 -25.81 -3.08
N PRO A 197 -3.92 -26.61 -1.99
CA PRO A 197 -3.92 -26.09 -0.63
C PRO A 197 -2.64 -25.27 -0.35
N HIS A 198 -2.70 -24.46 0.70
CA HIS A 198 -1.51 -23.82 1.26
C HIS A 198 -0.46 -24.87 1.68
N VAL A 199 0.81 -24.48 1.61
CA VAL A 199 1.90 -25.31 2.14
C VAL A 199 1.74 -25.52 3.66
N GLY A 200 2.38 -26.54 4.18
CA GLY A 200 2.29 -26.84 5.63
C GLY A 200 2.68 -25.65 6.49
N ALA A 201 1.98 -25.43 7.60
CA ALA A 201 2.11 -24.25 8.49
C ALA A 201 3.53 -24.01 9.05
N LYS A 202 4.42 -24.98 8.97
CA LYS A 202 5.83 -24.84 9.35
C LYS A 202 6.68 -24.15 8.26
N ILE A 203 6.20 -24.10 7.02
CA ILE A 203 6.89 -23.44 5.90
C ILE A 203 6.40 -21.99 5.87
N ARG A 204 7.21 -21.07 6.37
CA ARG A 204 6.89 -19.65 6.50
C ARG A 204 7.78 -18.78 5.63
N GLN A 205 7.19 -17.79 4.97
CA GLN A 205 7.86 -16.91 4.02
C GLN A 205 7.61 -15.43 4.38
N HIS A 206 8.43 -14.53 3.89
CA HIS A 206 8.25 -13.10 4.13
C HIS A 206 7.00 -12.57 3.45
N LEU A 207 6.75 -12.95 2.21
CA LEU A 207 5.53 -12.58 1.47
C LEU A 207 4.33 -13.50 1.80
N GLY A 208 4.53 -14.49 2.69
CA GLY A 208 3.53 -15.53 2.96
C GLY A 208 3.39 -16.52 1.80
N ASP A 209 2.41 -17.42 1.90
CA ASP A 209 2.03 -18.39 0.89
C ASP A 209 0.67 -17.99 0.31
N ALA A 210 0.65 -17.56 -0.94
CA ALA A 210 -0.53 -17.04 -1.61
C ALA A 210 -1.26 -18.11 -2.41
N ARG A 211 -2.60 -18.07 -2.42
CA ARG A 211 -3.50 -18.83 -3.29
C ARG A 211 -4.55 -17.92 -3.85
N GLY A 212 -4.84 -18.05 -5.14
CA GLY A 212 -5.80 -17.19 -5.82
C GLY A 212 -6.90 -17.98 -6.54
N HIS A 213 -8.01 -17.30 -6.77
CA HIS A 213 -9.09 -17.73 -7.65
C HIS A 213 -9.86 -16.51 -8.15
N PHE A 214 -10.61 -16.69 -9.23
CA PHE A 214 -11.49 -15.63 -9.72
C PHE A 214 -12.91 -15.78 -9.19
N GLU A 215 -13.47 -14.68 -8.68
CA GLU A 215 -14.91 -14.52 -8.39
C GLU A 215 -15.46 -13.49 -9.39
N GLY A 216 -16.10 -13.96 -10.45
CA GLY A 216 -16.53 -13.09 -11.55
C GLY A 216 -15.34 -12.35 -12.19
N ALA A 217 -15.28 -11.03 -12.06
CA ALA A 217 -14.21 -10.18 -12.60
C ALA A 217 -13.10 -9.85 -11.56
N THR A 218 -13.19 -10.41 -10.36
CA THR A 218 -12.30 -10.12 -9.25
C THR A 218 -11.34 -11.29 -9.02
N LEU A 219 -10.04 -11.02 -9.01
CA LEU A 219 -9.05 -11.94 -8.47
C LEU A 219 -9.09 -11.83 -6.94
N VAL A 220 -9.36 -12.94 -6.28
CA VAL A 220 -9.29 -13.07 -4.81
C VAL A 220 -8.03 -13.84 -4.46
N VAL A 221 -7.23 -13.29 -3.56
CA VAL A 221 -5.96 -13.89 -3.12
C VAL A 221 -5.98 -14.04 -1.62
N GLU A 222 -5.90 -15.28 -1.14
CA GLU A 222 -5.66 -15.57 0.27
C GLU A 222 -4.16 -15.80 0.51
N THR A 223 -3.61 -15.17 1.53
CA THR A 223 -2.20 -15.32 1.92
C THR A 223 -2.10 -15.64 3.40
N THR A 224 -1.36 -16.70 3.70
CA THR A 224 -1.08 -17.20 5.06
C THR A 224 0.42 -17.50 5.21
N ASN A 225 0.82 -18.19 6.28
CA ASN A 225 2.18 -18.69 6.47
C ASN A 225 3.28 -17.61 6.43
N PHE A 226 3.00 -16.46 7.00
CA PHE A 226 3.98 -15.39 7.15
C PHE A 226 5.08 -15.75 8.18
N LYS A 227 6.29 -15.24 7.99
CA LYS A 227 7.27 -15.15 9.07
C LYS A 227 6.83 -14.08 10.07
N GLN A 228 6.98 -14.34 11.38
CA GLN A 228 6.55 -13.40 12.42
C GLN A 228 7.15 -12.00 12.24
N ALA A 229 8.41 -11.93 11.89
CA ALA A 229 9.10 -10.66 11.71
C ALA A 229 8.58 -9.81 10.52
N SER A 230 7.84 -10.42 9.59
CA SER A 230 7.23 -9.73 8.44
C SER A 230 5.70 -9.66 8.49
N ALA A 231 5.08 -10.11 9.58
CA ALA A 231 3.64 -10.01 9.76
C ALA A 231 3.22 -8.53 9.85
N TYR A 232 2.24 -8.14 9.03
CA TYR A 232 1.82 -6.75 8.89
C TYR A 232 1.31 -6.19 10.22
N ARG A 233 1.82 -5.00 10.62
CA ARG A 233 1.45 -4.30 11.86
C ARG A 233 1.57 -5.16 13.13
N ASN A 234 2.61 -5.99 13.21
CA ASN A 234 2.88 -6.89 14.34
C ASN A 234 1.75 -7.91 14.62
N ALA A 235 0.99 -8.27 13.59
CA ALA A 235 0.01 -9.37 13.68
C ALA A 235 0.69 -10.67 14.10
N ASP A 236 -0.09 -11.63 14.57
CA ASP A 236 0.40 -12.98 14.87
C ASP A 236 0.50 -13.78 13.57
N ALA A 237 1.71 -14.08 13.15
CA ALA A 237 1.94 -14.84 11.91
C ALA A 237 1.35 -16.26 11.94
N SER A 238 0.96 -16.77 13.11
CA SER A 238 0.33 -18.10 13.22
C SER A 238 -1.16 -18.09 12.91
N THR A 239 -1.81 -16.93 13.06
CA THR A 239 -3.26 -16.75 12.86
C THR A 239 -3.58 -15.73 11.77
N LEU A 240 -2.59 -14.92 11.34
CA LEU A 240 -2.78 -13.92 10.29
C LEU A 240 -3.15 -14.56 8.96
N ARG A 241 -4.27 -14.13 8.44
CA ARG A 241 -4.73 -14.36 7.07
C ARG A 241 -5.01 -13.02 6.42
N VAL A 242 -4.44 -12.80 5.25
CA VAL A 242 -4.70 -11.62 4.43
C VAL A 242 -5.51 -12.06 3.21
N VAL A 243 -6.66 -11.42 2.98
CA VAL A 243 -7.48 -11.67 1.79
C VAL A 243 -7.48 -10.40 0.95
N GLU A 244 -6.89 -10.48 -0.23
CA GLU A 244 -6.82 -9.36 -1.16
C GLU A 244 -7.82 -9.56 -2.30
N ARG A 245 -8.34 -8.47 -2.82
CA ARG A 245 -9.26 -8.47 -3.96
C ARG A 245 -8.78 -7.44 -4.97
N PHE A 246 -8.59 -7.90 -6.20
CA PHE A 246 -8.21 -7.06 -7.34
C PHE A 246 -9.39 -7.06 -8.33
N THR A 247 -10.10 -5.94 -8.39
CA THR A 247 -11.29 -5.80 -9.24
C THR A 247 -11.03 -4.77 -10.32
N ARG A 248 -11.02 -5.17 -11.57
CA ARG A 248 -10.89 -4.22 -12.67
C ARG A 248 -12.17 -3.41 -12.82
N ARG A 249 -12.08 -2.10 -12.58
CA ARG A 249 -13.20 -1.16 -12.67
C ARG A 249 -13.29 -0.51 -14.06
N SER A 250 -12.16 -0.32 -14.73
CA SER A 250 -12.06 0.22 -16.07
C SER A 250 -10.80 -0.31 -16.77
N PRO A 251 -10.55 0.00 -18.06
CA PRO A 251 -9.30 -0.35 -18.74
C PRO A 251 -8.04 0.11 -17.99
N ASP A 252 -8.13 1.22 -17.25
CA ASP A 252 -6.98 1.89 -16.64
C ASP A 252 -7.03 1.86 -15.10
N LEU A 253 -8.00 1.14 -14.50
CA LEU A 253 -8.20 1.16 -13.05
C LEU A 253 -8.49 -0.23 -12.50
N ILE A 254 -7.69 -0.63 -11.51
CA ILE A 254 -7.97 -1.76 -10.62
C ILE A 254 -8.24 -1.21 -9.22
N GLU A 255 -9.38 -1.52 -8.64
CA GLU A 255 -9.58 -1.35 -7.21
C GLU A 255 -8.96 -2.53 -6.49
N TRP A 256 -8.02 -2.24 -5.60
CA TRP A 256 -7.40 -3.21 -4.73
C TRP A 256 -7.87 -3.01 -3.30
N SER A 257 -8.21 -4.10 -2.63
CA SER A 257 -8.50 -4.09 -1.19
C SER A 257 -7.79 -5.24 -0.49
N ALA A 258 -7.49 -5.03 0.79
CA ALA A 258 -6.88 -6.03 1.65
C ALA A 258 -7.64 -6.12 2.98
N THR A 259 -8.12 -7.32 3.28
CA THR A 259 -8.77 -7.66 4.55
C THR A 259 -7.77 -8.40 5.43
N LEU A 260 -7.55 -7.88 6.62
CA LEU A 260 -6.71 -8.52 7.64
C LEU A 260 -7.60 -9.27 8.63
N ILE A 261 -7.31 -10.55 8.80
CA ILE A 261 -8.04 -11.46 9.66
C ILE A 261 -7.02 -12.07 10.62
N ASP A 262 -7.03 -11.61 11.86
CA ASP A 262 -6.16 -12.15 12.91
C ASP A 262 -6.84 -11.98 14.28
N PRO A 263 -7.58 -13.00 14.74
CA PRO A 263 -8.33 -12.95 15.99
C PRO A 263 -7.44 -12.91 17.24
N SER A 264 -6.15 -13.16 17.10
CA SER A 264 -5.21 -13.01 18.21
C SER A 264 -4.67 -11.57 18.33
N THR A 265 -4.84 -10.75 17.28
CA THR A 265 -4.36 -9.36 17.27
C THR A 265 -5.49 -8.35 17.37
N TRP A 266 -6.56 -8.50 16.59
CA TRP A 266 -7.69 -7.56 16.56
C TRP A 266 -8.99 -8.23 16.97
N THR A 267 -9.89 -7.45 17.56
CA THR A 267 -11.19 -7.95 18.00
C THR A 267 -12.13 -8.32 16.85
N SER A 268 -11.87 -7.83 15.65
CA SER A 268 -12.58 -8.20 14.42
C SER A 268 -11.69 -8.00 13.18
N PRO A 269 -11.99 -8.63 12.05
CA PRO A 269 -11.34 -8.34 10.77
C PRO A 269 -11.55 -6.88 10.36
N TRP A 270 -10.64 -6.36 9.52
CA TRP A 270 -10.76 -5.02 8.94
C TRP A 270 -10.19 -4.97 7.53
N THR A 271 -10.74 -4.07 6.72
CA THR A 271 -10.41 -3.96 5.30
C THR A 271 -10.04 -2.52 4.95
N PHE A 272 -8.99 -2.37 4.19
CA PHE A 272 -8.68 -1.10 3.53
C PHE A 272 -8.61 -1.29 2.01
N ALA A 273 -8.80 -0.20 1.27
CA ALA A 273 -8.82 -0.22 -0.18
C ALA A 273 -8.09 0.99 -0.77
N MET A 274 -7.54 0.80 -1.96
CA MET A 274 -6.84 1.81 -2.75
C MET A 274 -7.05 1.54 -4.24
N ASP A 275 -6.91 2.56 -5.05
CA ASP A 275 -6.96 2.44 -6.50
C ASP A 275 -5.56 2.26 -7.08
N LEU A 276 -5.43 1.32 -8.00
CA LEU A 276 -4.25 1.11 -8.83
C LEU A 276 -4.55 1.66 -10.22
N ASN A 277 -3.92 2.76 -10.57
CA ASN A 277 -4.07 3.40 -11.86
C ASN A 277 -3.05 2.85 -12.85
N ARG A 278 -3.46 2.65 -14.12
CA ARG A 278 -2.53 2.19 -15.15
C ARG A 278 -1.38 3.16 -15.31
N ASP A 279 -0.16 2.64 -15.35
CA ASP A 279 1.06 3.40 -15.62
C ASP A 279 1.79 2.84 -16.84
N PRO A 280 1.81 3.55 -17.97
CA PRO A 280 2.52 3.10 -19.16
C PRO A 280 4.05 3.19 -19.03
N GLY A 281 4.57 3.84 -17.99
CA GLY A 281 6.00 4.03 -17.76
C GLY A 281 6.76 2.75 -17.38
N GLY A 282 6.03 1.69 -16.95
CA GLY A 282 6.65 0.44 -16.52
C GLY A 282 7.28 0.54 -15.12
N LEU A 283 8.00 -0.51 -14.72
CA LEU A 283 8.77 -0.51 -13.48
C LEU A 283 10.15 0.12 -13.71
N LEU A 284 10.55 0.96 -12.76
CA LEU A 284 11.91 1.46 -12.69
C LEU A 284 12.79 0.43 -11.98
N PHE A 285 14.06 0.47 -12.30
CA PHE A 285 15.04 -0.37 -11.61
C PHE A 285 15.28 0.14 -10.19
N TYR A 286 15.25 -0.76 -9.19
CA TYR A 286 15.40 -0.43 -7.77
C TYR A 286 16.56 -1.20 -7.17
N GLU A 287 17.71 -0.54 -7.04
CA GLU A 287 18.94 -1.12 -6.50
C GLU A 287 19.11 -0.76 -5.01
N CYS A 288 18.37 -1.46 -4.15
CA CYS A 288 18.38 -1.15 -2.72
C CYS A 288 19.72 -1.51 -2.05
N HIS A 289 20.28 -2.68 -2.37
CA HIS A 289 21.48 -3.20 -1.71
C HIS A 289 22.74 -2.44 -2.09
N GLU A 290 22.90 -2.11 -3.36
CA GLU A 290 24.11 -1.51 -3.95
C GLU A 290 24.42 -0.13 -3.37
N ASN A 291 23.40 0.59 -2.95
CA ASN A 291 23.52 1.96 -2.44
C ASN A 291 22.97 2.13 -1.01
N ASN A 292 22.87 1.05 -0.22
CA ASN A 292 22.37 1.16 1.15
C ASN A 292 23.39 1.77 2.11
N TYR A 293 23.92 2.95 1.75
CA TYR A 293 24.78 3.73 2.62
C TYR A 293 24.06 4.24 3.87
N GLY A 294 22.72 4.36 3.81
CA GLY A 294 21.89 4.76 4.94
C GLY A 294 22.09 3.84 6.15
N MET A 295 21.94 2.54 5.94
CA MET A 295 22.15 1.54 6.99
C MET A 295 23.57 1.61 7.58
N LEU A 296 24.59 1.68 6.71
CA LEU A 296 25.99 1.78 7.14
C LEU A 296 26.23 3.05 7.98
N ASN A 297 25.68 4.18 7.55
CA ASN A 297 25.88 5.47 8.23
C ASN A 297 25.16 5.52 9.58
N ILE A 298 23.95 4.94 9.69
CA ILE A 298 23.20 4.83 10.95
C ILE A 298 24.01 4.04 11.98
N LEU A 299 24.52 2.86 11.59
CA LEU A 299 25.30 2.01 12.48
C LEU A 299 26.64 2.66 12.89
N LYS A 300 27.33 3.33 11.95
CA LYS A 300 28.55 4.07 12.25
C LYS A 300 28.29 5.28 13.15
N GLY A 301 27.19 6.01 12.93
CA GLY A 301 26.76 7.12 13.76
C GLY A 301 26.53 6.69 15.20
N ALA A 302 25.79 5.58 15.40
CA ALA A 302 25.56 5.02 16.72
C ALA A 302 26.87 4.67 17.46
N ARG A 303 27.84 4.04 16.77
CA ARG A 303 29.17 3.78 17.37
C ARG A 303 29.92 5.05 17.75
N ALA A 304 29.84 6.09 16.92
CA ALA A 304 30.45 7.38 17.21
C ALA A 304 29.85 8.07 18.44
N GLU A 305 28.50 8.01 18.58
CA GLU A 305 27.80 8.55 19.76
C GLU A 305 28.16 7.79 21.03
N GLU A 306 28.19 6.45 21.00
CA GLU A 306 28.60 5.62 22.13
C GLU A 306 30.04 5.95 22.58
N TRP A 307 30.94 6.11 21.61
CA TRP A 307 32.34 6.47 21.90
C TRP A 307 32.46 7.84 22.57
N GLN A 308 31.69 8.84 22.08
CA GLN A 308 31.63 10.17 22.70
C GLN A 308 31.09 10.12 24.13
N ASN A 309 30.04 9.32 24.35
CA ASN A 309 29.35 9.17 25.64
C ASN A 309 30.19 8.36 26.65
N SER A 310 31.11 7.53 26.20
CA SER A 310 31.97 6.73 27.07
C SER A 310 33.05 7.55 27.84
N GLY A 311 33.23 8.84 27.49
CA GLY A 311 34.23 9.70 28.12
C GLY A 311 35.67 9.31 27.79
N ILE A 312 35.90 8.36 26.91
CA ILE A 312 37.24 7.96 26.47
C ILE A 312 37.75 9.04 25.50
N THR A 313 38.48 10.02 26.01
CA THR A 313 39.20 10.96 25.18
C THR A 313 40.34 10.19 24.50
N GLY A 314 40.14 9.82 23.25
CA GLY A 314 41.19 9.21 22.44
C GLY A 314 42.38 10.16 22.34
N SER A 315 43.54 9.72 22.81
CA SER A 315 44.81 10.36 22.51
C SER A 315 44.96 10.43 20.98
N LYS A 316 45.02 11.65 20.45
CA LYS A 316 45.42 11.86 19.06
C LYS A 316 46.91 11.50 19.00
N ASN A 317 47.23 10.35 18.44
CA ASN A 317 48.53 10.07 17.88
C ASN A 317 48.48 10.19 16.36
#